data_004397684dd608b23a0ebd94f5946f8a
#
_entry.id   004397684dd608b23a0ebd94f5946f8a
#
_cell.length_a   1.000
_cell.length_b   1.000
_cell.length_c   1.000
_cell.angle_alpha   90.00
_cell.angle_beta   90.00
_cell.angle_gamma   90.00
#
_symmetry.space_group_name_H-M   'P 1'
#
loop_
_entity.id
_entity.type
_entity.pdbx_description
1 polymer ?
#
loop_
_entity_poly.entity_id
_entity_poly.type
_entity_poly.pdbx_seq_one_letter_code
_entity_poly.pdbx_strand_id
1 'polypeptide(L)'
;VSRVETGRRVSDPEVVARLFRALELDGAEVERLVGLVREAYALTAPRRSDAGVSFRAGAGVELARGARWVRAFEAVVVPRLLWTAEYAAAAGAGDWAGPSLEGEGRRFCVGVAEGGRRTWPGSGECMPGQLGHLLEVSRLEGVRLGVVPAHVTPRVPLHGFTVYDDAAVTVETFTREITLTGVDEVRAYGEIFEGFERAAVFGDAARALVEDAAREVRETLGFIH
;
A
#
# COMPACT_ATOMS: atom_id res chain seq x y z
N VAL A 1 -29.86 -18.09 14.45
CA VAL A 1 -29.43 -19.40 14.92
C VAL A 1 -28.51 -20.04 13.89
N SER A 2 -28.96 -20.30 12.67
CA SER A 2 -28.17 -21.01 11.61
C SER A 2 -26.77 -20.44 11.31
N ARG A 3 -26.55 -19.11 11.39
CA ARG A 3 -25.22 -18.53 11.17
C ARG A 3 -24.26 -18.83 12.33
N VAL A 4 -24.75 -18.87 13.55
CA VAL A 4 -23.93 -19.19 14.74
C VAL A 4 -23.55 -20.66 14.71
N GLU A 5 -24.51 -21.55 14.44
CA GLU A 5 -24.30 -23.01 14.36
C GLU A 5 -23.33 -23.41 13.23
N THR A 6 -23.31 -22.65 12.13
CA THR A 6 -22.40 -22.89 11.00
C THR A 6 -21.03 -22.17 11.14
N GLY A 7 -20.74 -21.56 12.30
CA GLY A 7 -19.49 -20.85 12.56
C GLY A 7 -19.32 -19.55 11.74
N ARG A 8 -20.37 -19.06 11.09
CA ARG A 8 -20.33 -17.79 10.37
C ARG A 8 -20.40 -16.64 11.34
N ARG A 9 -19.49 -15.68 11.19
CA ARG A 9 -19.45 -14.49 12.04
C ARG A 9 -20.79 -13.73 12.01
N VAL A 10 -21.32 -13.44 13.18
CA VAL A 10 -22.48 -12.57 13.39
C VAL A 10 -21.96 -11.17 13.70
N SER A 11 -22.52 -10.14 13.10
CA SER A 11 -22.03 -8.76 13.24
C SER A 11 -22.34 -8.14 14.60
N ASP A 12 -23.37 -8.64 15.31
CA ASP A 12 -23.82 -8.10 16.59
C ASP A 12 -23.59 -9.15 17.70
N PRO A 13 -22.72 -8.87 18.69
CA PRO A 13 -22.46 -9.77 19.81
C PRO A 13 -23.70 -10.04 20.67
N GLU A 14 -24.66 -9.10 20.76
CA GLU A 14 -25.87 -9.29 21.56
C GLU A 14 -26.81 -10.35 20.95
N VAL A 15 -26.71 -10.63 19.65
CA VAL A 15 -27.42 -11.76 19.04
C VAL A 15 -26.92 -13.09 19.61
N VAL A 16 -25.60 -13.23 19.77
CA VAL A 16 -24.96 -14.43 20.33
C VAL A 16 -25.26 -14.52 21.85
N ALA A 17 -25.17 -13.39 22.56
CA ALA A 17 -25.51 -13.34 23.98
C ALA A 17 -26.95 -13.72 24.25
N ARG A 18 -27.90 -13.29 23.41
CA ARG A 18 -29.30 -13.71 23.52
C ARG A 18 -29.51 -15.22 23.30
N LEU A 19 -28.72 -15.81 22.38
CA LEU A 19 -28.77 -17.28 22.20
C LEU A 19 -28.32 -18.02 23.45
N PHE A 20 -27.23 -17.60 24.09
CA PHE A 20 -26.78 -18.22 25.34
C PHE A 20 -27.83 -18.09 26.48
N ARG A 21 -28.48 -16.94 26.58
CA ARG A 21 -29.56 -16.72 27.55
C ARG A 21 -30.84 -17.57 27.28
N ALA A 22 -31.02 -17.99 26.03
CA ALA A 22 -32.12 -18.86 25.63
C ALA A 22 -31.82 -20.35 25.82
N LEU A 23 -30.60 -20.74 26.13
CA LEU A 23 -30.21 -22.08 26.48
C LEU A 23 -30.46 -22.28 27.98
N GLU A 24 -30.91 -23.48 28.37
CA GLU A 24 -31.14 -23.87 29.77
C GLU A 24 -29.81 -24.13 30.49
N LEU A 25 -28.95 -23.10 30.54
CA LEU A 25 -27.66 -23.13 31.23
C LEU A 25 -27.77 -22.43 32.57
N ASP A 26 -26.86 -22.79 33.50
CA ASP A 26 -26.72 -22.07 34.75
C ASP A 26 -26.40 -20.60 34.50
N GLY A 27 -26.96 -19.70 35.31
CA GLY A 27 -26.81 -18.25 35.14
C GLY A 27 -25.35 -17.78 35.19
N ALA A 28 -24.53 -18.42 36.04
CA ALA A 28 -23.11 -18.10 36.12
C ALA A 28 -22.36 -18.49 34.84
N GLU A 29 -22.72 -19.61 34.22
CA GLU A 29 -22.14 -20.05 32.96
C GLU A 29 -22.60 -19.16 31.78
N VAL A 30 -23.86 -18.71 31.78
CA VAL A 30 -24.34 -17.74 30.78
C VAL A 30 -23.55 -16.47 30.83
N GLU A 31 -23.36 -15.88 32.03
CA GLU A 31 -22.58 -14.64 32.18
C GLU A 31 -21.11 -14.82 31.79
N ARG A 32 -20.52 -15.97 32.09
CA ARG A 32 -19.16 -16.29 31.64
C ARG A 32 -19.07 -16.34 30.12
N LEU A 33 -19.98 -17.02 29.43
CA LEU A 33 -20.01 -17.13 27.98
C LEU A 33 -20.30 -15.79 27.31
N VAL A 34 -21.21 -14.99 27.86
CA VAL A 34 -21.49 -13.63 27.39
C VAL A 34 -20.25 -12.72 27.53
N GLY A 35 -19.52 -12.89 28.63
CA GLY A 35 -18.25 -12.19 28.85
C GLY A 35 -17.22 -12.53 27.76
N LEU A 36 -17.01 -13.80 27.45
CA LEU A 36 -16.12 -14.27 26.38
C LEU A 36 -16.52 -13.73 25.00
N VAL A 37 -17.83 -13.71 24.71
CA VAL A 37 -18.33 -13.15 23.45
C VAL A 37 -18.00 -11.66 23.35
N ARG A 38 -18.30 -10.90 24.40
CA ARG A 38 -18.01 -9.46 24.43
C ARG A 38 -16.51 -9.17 24.28
N GLU A 39 -15.67 -9.94 24.95
CA GLU A 39 -14.21 -9.81 24.85
C GLU A 39 -13.74 -10.13 23.42
N ALA A 40 -14.19 -11.25 22.82
CA ALA A 40 -13.84 -11.63 21.46
C ALA A 40 -14.28 -10.58 20.42
N TYR A 41 -15.43 -9.95 20.61
CA TYR A 41 -15.90 -8.88 19.74
C TYR A 41 -15.17 -7.57 20.01
N ALA A 42 -14.79 -7.27 21.25
CA ALA A 42 -14.01 -6.06 21.60
C ALA A 42 -12.64 -6.03 20.89
N LEU A 43 -11.99 -7.19 20.71
CA LEU A 43 -10.74 -7.33 19.97
C LEU A 43 -10.88 -7.00 18.46
N THR A 44 -12.08 -7.12 17.92
CA THR A 44 -12.36 -6.97 16.49
C THR A 44 -13.39 -5.87 16.19
N ALA A 45 -13.90 -5.20 17.23
CA ALA A 45 -14.77 -4.03 17.05
C ALA A 45 -13.97 -2.86 16.49
N PRO A 46 -14.51 -2.10 15.52
CA PRO A 46 -13.91 -0.83 15.11
C PRO A 46 -13.78 0.04 16.35
N ARG A 47 -12.54 0.48 16.63
CA ARG A 47 -12.33 1.47 17.70
C ARG A 47 -12.86 2.81 17.23
N ARG A 48 -13.30 3.68 18.13
CA ARG A 48 -13.68 5.07 17.80
C ARG A 48 -12.53 5.88 17.16
N SER A 49 -11.29 5.38 17.29
CA SER A 49 -10.11 5.89 16.59
C SER A 49 -10.07 5.58 15.09
N ASP A 50 -11.01 4.77 14.57
CA ASP A 50 -11.13 4.49 13.13
C ASP A 50 -11.87 5.62 12.38
N ALA A 51 -12.22 6.70 13.05
CA ALA A 51 -12.62 7.95 12.40
C ALA A 51 -11.45 8.46 11.54
N GLY A 52 -11.61 8.39 10.23
CA GLY A 52 -10.53 8.72 9.29
C GLY A 52 -9.91 7.50 8.58
N VAL A 53 -10.39 6.28 8.84
CA VAL A 53 -9.99 5.08 8.09
C VAL A 53 -11.09 4.68 7.11
N SER A 54 -10.73 4.52 5.84
CA SER A 54 -11.62 4.05 4.77
C SER A 54 -11.02 2.83 4.07
N PHE A 55 -11.88 1.96 3.55
CA PHE A 55 -11.48 0.74 2.81
C PHE A 55 -12.06 0.75 1.38
N ARG A 56 -12.11 1.90 0.74
CA ARG A 56 -12.65 2.06 -0.60
C ARG A 56 -11.55 1.78 -1.64
N ALA A 57 -11.74 0.76 -2.46
CA ALA A 57 -10.84 0.48 -3.57
C ALA A 57 -10.80 1.64 -4.59
N GLY A 58 -9.62 1.94 -5.10
CA GLY A 58 -9.41 3.01 -6.08
C GLY A 58 -9.37 4.43 -5.49
N ALA A 59 -9.47 4.59 -4.17
CA ALA A 59 -9.38 5.89 -3.52
C ALA A 59 -8.03 6.58 -3.82
N GLY A 60 -6.93 5.82 -3.85
CA GLY A 60 -5.60 6.33 -4.17
C GLY A 60 -5.50 6.97 -5.54
N VAL A 61 -6.17 6.43 -6.55
CA VAL A 61 -6.20 7.02 -7.91
C VAL A 61 -6.93 8.36 -7.91
N GLU A 62 -8.06 8.46 -7.21
CA GLU A 62 -8.82 9.71 -7.10
C GLU A 62 -8.05 10.76 -6.30
N LEU A 63 -7.45 10.37 -5.18
CA LEU A 63 -6.60 11.24 -4.38
C LEU A 63 -5.40 11.73 -5.19
N ALA A 64 -4.73 10.85 -5.94
CA ALA A 64 -3.61 11.21 -6.80
C ALA A 64 -4.00 12.22 -7.89
N ARG A 65 -5.22 12.15 -8.42
CA ARG A 65 -5.70 13.13 -9.42
C ARG A 65 -5.92 14.51 -8.81
N GLY A 66 -6.37 14.58 -7.56
CA GLY A 66 -6.70 15.84 -6.87
C GLY A 66 -5.52 16.50 -6.15
N ALA A 67 -4.51 15.72 -5.77
CA ALA A 67 -3.40 16.21 -4.96
C ALA A 67 -2.42 17.05 -5.77
N ARG A 68 -1.86 18.07 -5.11
CA ARG A 68 -0.75 18.88 -5.64
C ARG A 68 0.60 18.28 -5.33
N TRP A 69 0.75 17.61 -4.21
CA TRP A 69 1.98 16.98 -3.79
C TRP A 69 1.72 15.51 -3.43
N VAL A 70 2.28 14.62 -4.22
CA VAL A 70 2.17 13.17 -4.02
C VAL A 70 3.55 12.64 -3.63
N ARG A 71 3.60 11.93 -2.50
CA ARG A 71 4.81 11.30 -1.97
C ARG A 71 4.55 9.80 -1.86
N ALA A 72 5.21 9.00 -2.67
CA ALA A 72 5.03 7.55 -2.68
C ALA A 72 6.33 6.84 -2.34
N PHE A 73 6.25 5.79 -1.54
CA PHE A 73 7.37 4.91 -1.25
C PHE A 73 6.94 3.45 -1.39
N GLU A 74 7.78 2.66 -2.06
CA GLU A 74 7.62 1.21 -2.16
C GLU A 74 8.90 0.47 -1.84
N ALA A 75 8.74 -0.62 -1.05
CA ALA A 75 9.86 -1.41 -0.55
C ALA A 75 10.21 -2.59 -1.44
N VAL A 76 9.22 -3.21 -2.08
CA VAL A 76 9.35 -4.53 -2.71
C VAL A 76 9.09 -4.49 -4.21
N VAL A 77 8.21 -3.61 -4.66
CA VAL A 77 7.80 -3.50 -6.06
C VAL A 77 8.01 -2.09 -6.58
N VAL A 78 7.81 -1.85 -7.86
CA VAL A 78 7.72 -0.49 -8.41
C VAL A 78 6.48 0.19 -7.82
N PRO A 79 6.57 1.46 -7.37
CA PRO A 79 5.41 2.20 -6.89
C PRO A 79 4.27 2.21 -7.91
N ARG A 80 3.07 1.89 -7.47
CA ARG A 80 1.89 1.73 -8.33
C ARG A 80 1.60 2.97 -9.19
N LEU A 81 1.90 4.14 -8.67
CA LEU A 81 1.83 5.41 -9.39
C LEU A 81 2.61 5.40 -10.72
N LEU A 82 3.67 4.60 -10.82
CA LEU A 82 4.58 4.53 -11.96
C LEU A 82 4.45 3.23 -12.78
N TRP A 83 3.41 2.45 -12.58
CA TRP A 83 3.21 1.20 -13.34
C TRP A 83 2.87 1.49 -14.79
N THR A 84 3.48 0.73 -15.70
CA THR A 84 3.01 0.60 -17.08
C THR A 84 1.82 -0.34 -17.12
N ALA A 85 1.06 -0.33 -18.22
CA ALA A 85 -0.07 -1.25 -18.39
C ALA A 85 0.37 -2.72 -18.37
N GLU A 86 1.52 -3.02 -18.98
CA GLU A 86 2.09 -4.38 -19.02
C GLU A 86 2.52 -4.85 -17.63
N TYR A 87 3.16 -3.96 -16.85
CA TYR A 87 3.54 -4.28 -15.48
C TYR A 87 2.31 -4.51 -14.61
N ALA A 88 1.30 -3.67 -14.73
CA ALA A 88 0.05 -3.80 -14.00
C ALA A 88 -0.69 -5.10 -14.33
N ALA A 89 -0.74 -5.48 -15.62
CA ALA A 89 -1.32 -6.74 -16.05
C ALA A 89 -0.56 -7.94 -15.47
N ALA A 90 0.77 -7.92 -15.51
CA ALA A 90 1.63 -8.97 -14.94
C ALA A 90 1.48 -9.05 -13.41
N ALA A 91 1.25 -7.92 -12.73
CA ALA A 91 1.01 -7.85 -11.29
C ALA A 91 -0.44 -8.22 -10.90
N GLY A 92 -1.31 -8.57 -11.85
CA GLY A 92 -2.70 -8.96 -11.59
C GLY A 92 -3.65 -7.78 -11.30
N ALA A 93 -3.27 -6.55 -11.67
CA ALA A 93 -4.08 -5.35 -11.42
C ALA A 93 -5.12 -5.04 -12.53
N GLY A 94 -5.22 -5.90 -13.54
CA GLY A 94 -6.20 -5.73 -14.65
C GLY A 94 -5.96 -4.46 -15.46
N ASP A 95 -7.05 -3.81 -15.86
CA ASP A 95 -7.03 -2.56 -16.65
C ASP A 95 -6.57 -1.37 -15.79
N TRP A 96 -5.30 -1.31 -15.48
CA TRP A 96 -4.71 -0.21 -14.74
C TRP A 96 -4.46 1.01 -15.65
N ALA A 97 -5.12 2.11 -15.34
CA ALA A 97 -4.79 3.42 -15.88
C ALA A 97 -4.27 4.28 -14.73
N GLY A 98 -2.95 4.42 -14.62
CA GLY A 98 -2.31 5.28 -13.62
C GLY A 98 -2.77 6.74 -13.74
N PRO A 99 -2.65 7.52 -12.66
CA PRO A 99 -2.89 8.96 -12.73
C PRO A 99 -1.83 9.62 -13.62
N SER A 100 -2.20 10.70 -14.31
CA SER A 100 -1.22 11.53 -15.01
C SER A 100 -0.23 12.12 -14.03
N LEU A 101 1.05 12.02 -14.35
CA LEU A 101 2.14 12.65 -13.61
C LEU A 101 2.40 14.10 -14.05
N GLU A 102 1.67 14.57 -15.04
CA GLU A 102 1.75 15.92 -15.57
C GLU A 102 0.68 16.82 -14.96
N GLY A 103 0.93 18.11 -14.93
CA GLY A 103 0.00 19.12 -14.47
C GLY A 103 0.72 20.32 -13.84
N GLU A 104 0.24 21.51 -14.15
CA GLU A 104 0.84 22.75 -13.65
C GLU A 104 0.82 22.80 -12.10
N GLY A 105 1.99 23.04 -11.52
CA GLY A 105 2.16 23.15 -10.07
C GLY A 105 2.04 21.85 -9.28
N ARG A 106 1.97 20.69 -9.96
CA ARG A 106 1.97 19.37 -9.31
C ARG A 106 3.39 18.88 -9.07
N ARG A 107 3.57 18.20 -7.95
CA ARG A 107 4.85 17.61 -7.56
C ARG A 107 4.68 16.18 -7.13
N PHE A 108 5.60 15.33 -7.60
CA PHE A 108 5.66 13.92 -7.25
C PHE A 108 7.06 13.61 -6.71
N CYS A 109 7.15 13.05 -5.53
CA CYS A 109 8.39 12.50 -5.00
C CYS A 109 8.16 11.01 -4.77
N VAL A 110 8.81 10.19 -5.57
CA VAL A 110 8.60 8.75 -5.58
C VAL A 110 9.88 8.04 -5.20
N GLY A 111 9.85 7.36 -4.06
CA GLY A 111 10.94 6.54 -3.54
C GLY A 111 10.68 5.06 -3.82
N VAL A 112 11.69 4.37 -4.33
CA VAL A 112 11.69 2.91 -4.45
C VAL A 112 12.91 2.34 -3.74
N ALA A 113 12.71 1.33 -2.90
CA ALA A 113 13.84 0.62 -2.35
C ALA A 113 14.60 -0.14 -3.45
N GLU A 114 15.90 -0.31 -3.28
CA GLU A 114 16.75 -0.95 -4.28
C GLU A 114 16.24 -2.32 -4.73
N GLY A 115 15.66 -3.12 -3.83
CA GLY A 115 15.04 -4.40 -4.14
C GLY A 115 13.81 -4.27 -5.05
N GLY A 116 13.01 -3.21 -4.91
CA GLY A 116 11.75 -3.05 -5.63
C GLY A 116 11.91 -2.95 -7.16
N ARG A 117 13.03 -2.40 -7.64
CA ARG A 117 13.33 -2.35 -9.07
C ARG A 117 13.84 -3.68 -9.65
N ARG A 118 14.08 -4.67 -8.79
CA ARG A 118 14.53 -6.02 -9.15
C ARG A 118 13.48 -7.10 -8.88
N THR A 119 12.35 -6.75 -8.29
CA THR A 119 11.25 -7.69 -8.06
C THR A 119 10.35 -7.73 -9.28
N TRP A 120 10.19 -8.91 -9.86
CA TRP A 120 9.47 -9.11 -11.11
C TRP A 120 8.07 -9.68 -10.87
N PRO A 121 7.03 -9.10 -11.44
CA PRO A 121 5.76 -9.77 -11.53
C PRO A 121 5.81 -10.82 -12.66
N GLY A 122 5.30 -12.00 -12.38
CA GLY A 122 5.23 -13.09 -13.37
C GLY A 122 6.60 -13.51 -13.93
N SER A 123 6.71 -13.57 -15.25
CA SER A 123 7.94 -13.95 -15.97
C SER A 123 9.01 -12.85 -16.03
N GLY A 124 8.66 -11.63 -15.64
CA GLY A 124 9.55 -10.47 -15.74
C GLY A 124 9.66 -9.84 -17.13
N GLU A 125 8.95 -10.34 -18.14
CA GLU A 125 8.98 -9.79 -19.52
C GLU A 125 8.56 -8.33 -19.60
N CYS A 126 7.73 -7.84 -18.66
CA CYS A 126 7.32 -6.44 -18.56
C CYS A 126 8.42 -5.53 -18.00
N MET A 127 9.45 -6.08 -17.36
CA MET A 127 10.45 -5.29 -16.62
C MET A 127 11.30 -4.36 -17.48
N PRO A 128 11.76 -4.75 -18.69
CA PRO A 128 12.50 -3.82 -19.54
C PRO A 128 11.69 -2.55 -19.88
N GLY A 129 10.41 -2.71 -20.21
CA GLY A 129 9.48 -1.59 -20.46
C GLY A 129 9.24 -0.76 -19.21
N GLN A 130 8.99 -1.41 -18.07
CA GLN A 130 8.76 -0.74 -16.80
C GLN A 130 9.98 0.07 -16.34
N LEU A 131 11.19 -0.47 -16.43
CA LEU A 131 12.41 0.24 -16.05
C LEU A 131 12.72 1.37 -17.04
N GLY A 132 12.47 1.19 -18.34
CA GLY A 132 12.51 2.26 -19.33
C GLY A 132 11.57 3.41 -18.98
N HIS A 133 10.34 3.10 -18.60
CA HIS A 133 9.36 4.09 -18.14
C HIS A 133 9.84 4.86 -16.88
N LEU A 134 10.47 4.19 -15.93
CA LEU A 134 11.06 4.89 -14.77
C LEU A 134 12.11 5.92 -15.18
N LEU A 135 12.94 5.61 -16.17
CA LEU A 135 13.93 6.56 -16.71
C LEU A 135 13.26 7.73 -17.40
N GLU A 136 12.18 7.51 -18.15
CA GLU A 136 11.41 8.58 -18.81
C GLU A 136 10.76 9.50 -17.78
N VAL A 137 10.01 8.97 -16.83
CA VAL A 137 9.32 9.77 -15.82
C VAL A 137 10.28 10.51 -14.89
N SER A 138 11.50 10.00 -14.69
CA SER A 138 12.54 10.68 -13.89
C SER A 138 13.03 11.98 -14.51
N ARG A 139 12.68 12.25 -15.79
CA ARG A 139 13.02 13.45 -16.53
C ARG A 139 11.88 14.46 -16.63
N LEU A 140 10.67 14.07 -16.20
CA LEU A 140 9.51 14.96 -16.22
C LEU A 140 9.70 16.08 -15.20
N GLU A 141 9.28 17.29 -15.58
CA GLU A 141 9.18 18.41 -14.65
C GLU A 141 8.19 18.07 -13.53
N GLY A 142 8.53 18.42 -12.30
CA GLY A 142 7.70 18.10 -11.14
C GLY A 142 7.82 16.67 -10.60
N VAL A 143 8.54 15.77 -11.27
CA VAL A 143 8.77 14.39 -10.82
C VAL A 143 10.17 14.21 -10.27
N ARG A 144 10.29 13.73 -9.03
CA ARG A 144 11.53 13.33 -8.40
C ARG A 144 11.49 11.82 -8.11
N LEU A 145 12.24 11.06 -8.88
CA LEU A 145 12.41 9.62 -8.63
C LEU A 145 13.68 9.40 -7.78
N GLY A 146 13.50 8.77 -6.62
CA GLY A 146 14.57 8.40 -5.71
C GLY A 146 14.71 6.88 -5.57
N VAL A 147 15.92 6.40 -5.44
CA VAL A 147 16.23 5.01 -5.10
C VAL A 147 16.87 4.98 -3.72
N VAL A 148 16.29 4.23 -2.79
CA VAL A 148 16.84 4.00 -1.46
C VAL A 148 17.77 2.78 -1.52
N PRO A 149 19.10 2.96 -1.37
CA PRO A 149 20.04 1.84 -1.41
C PRO A 149 19.79 0.86 -0.25
N ALA A 150 19.98 -0.43 -0.50
CA ALA A 150 19.67 -1.49 0.45
C ALA A 150 20.44 -1.38 1.78
N HIS A 151 21.64 -0.79 1.75
CA HIS A 151 22.51 -0.64 2.92
C HIS A 151 22.28 0.65 3.74
N VAL A 152 21.33 1.51 3.33
CA VAL A 152 21.07 2.83 3.95
C VAL A 152 19.59 2.97 4.34
N THR A 153 18.96 1.90 4.77
CA THR A 153 17.55 1.96 5.17
C THR A 153 17.40 2.65 6.54
N PRO A 154 16.75 3.83 6.60
CA PRO A 154 16.59 4.57 7.86
C PRO A 154 15.64 3.89 8.84
N ARG A 155 14.75 3.05 8.29
CA ARG A 155 13.76 2.26 9.02
C ARG A 155 13.44 1.02 8.20
N VAL A 156 13.19 -0.12 8.85
CA VAL A 156 12.68 -1.31 8.17
C VAL A 156 11.31 -0.97 7.55
N PRO A 157 11.18 -1.02 6.22
CA PRO A 157 9.90 -0.74 5.57
C PRO A 157 8.98 -1.93 5.76
N LEU A 158 7.81 -1.70 6.38
CA LEU A 158 6.82 -2.75 6.60
C LEU A 158 5.89 -2.95 5.40
N HIS A 159 5.67 -1.89 4.63
CA HIS A 159 4.80 -1.86 3.45
C HIS A 159 5.08 -0.59 2.63
N GLY A 160 4.57 -0.55 1.40
CA GLY A 160 4.49 0.66 0.62
C GLY A 160 3.34 1.58 1.06
N PHE A 161 3.45 2.86 0.74
CA PHE A 161 2.41 3.84 1.03
C PHE A 161 2.52 5.06 0.12
N THR A 162 1.41 5.80 0.01
CA THR A 162 1.36 7.08 -0.70
C THR A 162 0.70 8.14 0.15
N VAL A 163 1.34 9.28 0.30
CA VAL A 163 0.84 10.46 1.01
C VAL A 163 0.39 11.49 -0.02
N TYR A 164 -0.82 12.02 0.15
CA TYR A 164 -1.44 13.00 -0.74
C TYR A 164 -1.61 14.30 0.00
N ASP A 165 -0.82 15.31 -0.36
CA ASP A 165 -0.71 16.58 0.37
C ASP A 165 -0.46 16.32 1.87
N ASP A 166 -1.22 16.98 2.75
CA ASP A 166 -1.30 16.69 4.19
C ASP A 166 -2.72 16.20 4.56
N ALA A 167 -3.42 15.59 3.60
CA ALA A 167 -4.84 15.25 3.72
C ALA A 167 -5.10 13.75 3.87
N ALA A 168 -4.30 12.90 3.23
CA ALA A 168 -4.55 11.46 3.25
C ALA A 168 -3.29 10.62 3.01
N VAL A 169 -3.36 9.37 3.45
CA VAL A 169 -2.39 8.33 3.13
C VAL A 169 -3.11 7.10 2.62
N THR A 170 -2.59 6.45 1.58
CA THR A 170 -3.06 5.12 1.20
C THR A 170 -2.00 4.06 1.45
N VAL A 171 -2.47 2.90 1.91
CA VAL A 171 -1.68 1.68 2.09
C VAL A 171 -2.42 0.54 1.40
N GLU A 172 -1.72 -0.23 0.58
CA GLU A 172 -2.30 -1.40 -0.06
C GLU A 172 -1.95 -2.68 0.70
N THR A 173 -2.93 -3.55 0.83
CA THR A 173 -2.79 -4.91 1.34
C THR A 173 -3.26 -5.89 0.26
N PHE A 174 -3.03 -7.19 0.45
CA PHE A 174 -3.50 -8.21 -0.52
C PHE A 174 -5.01 -8.19 -0.77
N THR A 175 -5.79 -7.69 0.15
CA THR A 175 -7.26 -7.78 0.08
C THR A 175 -7.95 -6.43 0.08
N ARG A 176 -7.26 -5.34 0.43
CA ARG A 176 -7.86 -4.02 0.61
C ARG A 176 -6.87 -2.89 0.38
N GLU A 177 -7.39 -1.79 -0.14
CA GLU A 177 -6.76 -0.48 -0.06
C GLU A 177 -7.29 0.22 1.21
N ILE A 178 -6.38 0.74 2.02
CA ILE A 178 -6.67 1.44 3.27
C ILE A 178 -6.34 2.91 3.04
N THR A 179 -7.30 3.79 3.28
CA THR A 179 -7.08 5.25 3.29
C THR A 179 -7.15 5.76 4.71
N LEU A 180 -6.13 6.49 5.13
CA LEU A 180 -6.01 7.15 6.42
C LEU A 180 -6.11 8.65 6.21
N THR A 181 -6.98 9.32 6.97
CA THR A 181 -7.18 10.78 6.92
C THR A 181 -7.05 11.44 8.30
N GLY A 182 -6.69 10.67 9.33
CA GLY A 182 -6.38 11.21 10.64
C GLY A 182 -5.11 12.06 10.59
N VAL A 183 -5.15 13.24 11.22
CA VAL A 183 -4.05 14.22 11.16
C VAL A 183 -2.74 13.63 11.69
N ASP A 184 -2.82 12.84 12.76
CA ASP A 184 -1.63 12.23 13.37
C ASP A 184 -1.04 11.12 12.51
N GLU A 185 -1.88 10.30 11.86
CA GLU A 185 -1.46 9.26 10.91
C GLU A 185 -0.81 9.89 9.68
N VAL A 186 -1.44 10.90 9.08
CA VAL A 186 -0.91 11.59 7.90
C VAL A 186 0.45 12.22 8.21
N ARG A 187 0.57 12.89 9.36
CA ARG A 187 1.83 13.46 9.81
C ARG A 187 2.91 12.39 10.01
N ALA A 188 2.58 11.29 10.70
CA ALA A 188 3.53 10.21 10.96
C ALA A 188 4.06 9.59 9.65
N TYR A 189 3.19 9.35 8.66
CA TYR A 189 3.61 8.86 7.35
C TYR A 189 4.43 9.89 6.56
N GLY A 190 4.12 11.18 6.70
CA GLY A 190 4.93 12.27 6.17
C GLY A 190 6.36 12.24 6.70
N GLU A 191 6.54 12.14 8.03
CA GLU A 191 7.85 12.04 8.70
C GLU A 191 8.61 10.76 8.29
N ILE A 192 7.89 9.64 8.15
CA ILE A 192 8.47 8.39 7.66
C ILE A 192 8.98 8.57 6.23
N PHE A 193 8.17 9.17 5.35
CA PHE A 193 8.57 9.44 3.98
C PHE A 193 9.84 10.31 3.91
N GLU A 194 9.90 11.39 4.68
CA GLU A 194 11.08 12.25 4.75
C GLU A 194 12.35 11.49 5.17
N GLY A 195 12.20 10.49 6.05
CA GLY A 195 13.30 9.60 6.41
C GLY A 195 13.84 8.84 5.20
N PHE A 196 12.96 8.24 4.39
CA PHE A 196 13.32 7.54 3.17
C PHE A 196 13.85 8.50 2.09
N GLU A 197 13.25 9.68 1.96
CA GLU A 197 13.71 10.72 1.02
C GLU A 197 15.15 11.15 1.32
N ARG A 198 15.50 11.38 2.58
CA ARG A 198 16.88 11.72 2.98
C ARG A 198 17.89 10.60 2.71
N ALA A 199 17.45 9.34 2.74
CA ALA A 199 18.29 8.18 2.48
C ALA A 199 18.40 7.83 0.98
N ALA A 200 17.49 8.35 0.16
CA ALA A 200 17.44 8.07 -1.26
C ALA A 200 18.49 8.86 -2.04
N VAL A 201 18.99 8.27 -3.12
CA VAL A 201 19.71 8.99 -4.17
C VAL A 201 18.73 9.42 -5.25
N PHE A 202 18.98 10.57 -5.88
CA PHE A 202 18.14 11.19 -6.90
C PHE A 202 18.95 11.55 -8.16
N GLY A 203 18.27 12.01 -9.20
CA GLY A 203 18.89 12.50 -10.42
C GLY A 203 19.70 11.42 -11.15
N ASP A 204 20.91 11.77 -11.61
CA ASP A 204 21.76 10.87 -12.38
C ASP A 204 22.14 9.61 -11.60
N ALA A 205 22.38 9.72 -10.30
CA ALA A 205 22.70 8.57 -9.46
C ALA A 205 21.52 7.57 -9.37
N ALA A 206 20.29 8.05 -9.25
CA ALA A 206 19.11 7.20 -9.26
C ALA A 206 18.90 6.55 -10.65
N ARG A 207 19.08 7.32 -11.73
CA ARG A 207 18.98 6.81 -13.11
C ARG A 207 20.00 5.71 -13.37
N ALA A 208 21.25 5.90 -12.97
CA ALA A 208 22.29 4.87 -13.11
C ALA A 208 21.89 3.55 -12.43
N LEU A 209 21.31 3.62 -11.22
CA LEU A 209 20.82 2.42 -10.53
C LEU A 209 19.65 1.75 -11.27
N VAL A 210 18.76 2.51 -11.90
CA VAL A 210 17.67 1.94 -12.73
C VAL A 210 18.22 1.35 -14.03
N GLU A 211 19.21 1.97 -14.67
CA GLU A 211 19.88 1.46 -15.88
C GLU A 211 20.62 0.15 -15.58
N ASP A 212 21.29 0.07 -14.42
CA ASP A 212 21.93 -1.17 -13.96
C ASP A 212 20.92 -2.30 -13.78
N ALA A 213 19.77 -2.04 -13.13
CA ALA A 213 18.70 -3.02 -13.02
C ALA A 213 18.15 -3.43 -14.39
N ALA A 214 18.00 -2.49 -15.32
CA ALA A 214 17.52 -2.78 -16.68
C ALA A 214 18.51 -3.66 -17.47
N ARG A 215 19.81 -3.51 -17.22
CA ARG A 215 20.85 -4.39 -17.80
C ARG A 215 20.76 -5.78 -17.20
N GLU A 216 20.73 -5.92 -15.87
CA GLU A 216 20.60 -7.20 -15.16
C GLU A 216 19.36 -8.00 -15.62
N VAL A 217 18.22 -7.30 -15.79
CA VAL A 217 16.98 -7.90 -16.29
C VAL A 217 17.17 -8.48 -17.68
N ARG A 218 17.74 -7.70 -18.61
CA ARG A 218 17.98 -8.17 -19.99
C ARG A 218 18.91 -9.37 -20.05
N GLU A 219 19.97 -9.35 -19.25
CA GLU A 219 20.90 -10.49 -19.15
C GLU A 219 20.18 -11.72 -18.63
N THR A 220 19.40 -11.59 -17.55
CA THR A 220 18.67 -12.71 -16.96
C THR A 220 17.62 -13.28 -17.92
N LEU A 221 16.84 -12.43 -18.60
CA LEU A 221 15.86 -12.89 -19.60
C LEU A 221 16.53 -13.55 -20.81
N GLY A 222 17.71 -13.08 -21.21
CA GLY A 222 18.52 -13.69 -22.28
C GLY A 222 19.08 -15.09 -21.92
N PHE A 223 19.18 -15.45 -20.63
CA PHE A 223 19.57 -16.78 -20.18
C PHE A 223 18.40 -17.77 -20.07
N ILE A 224 17.16 -17.28 -20.01
CA ILE A 224 15.95 -18.10 -19.83
C ILE A 224 15.41 -18.60 -21.19
N HIS A 225 15.82 -17.97 -22.30
CA HIS A 225 15.47 -18.31 -23.67
C HIS A 225 16.66 -18.92 -24.41
#